data_7d666826cef3dd760d2475dc143ced6a
#
_entry.id   7d666826cef3dd760d2475dc143ced6a
#
_cell.length_a   1.000
_cell.length_b   1.000
_cell.length_c   1.000
_cell.angle_alpha   90.00
_cell.angle_beta   90.00
_cell.angle_gamma   90.00
#
_symmetry.space_group_name_H-M   'P 1'
#
loop_
_entity.id
_entity.type
_entity.pdbx_description
1 polymer ?
#
loop_
_entity_poly.entity_id
_entity_poly.type
_entity_poly.pdbx_seq_one_letter_code
_entity_poly.pdbx_strand_id
1 'polypeptide(L)'
;MPKVCEEARVLHQRSPMAGAYDLTLSAPTIARSARPGQFVEVAVPHGGALLRRPLGIAETSAEAGEIRLIYRVVGRGTELLAAADAGETISVLGPLGHGFNVTYRHPLLVGGGMGLTPLLFFAAAHGSSSVLMGGRTRAELFWEELFRPHVRAVHATTDDGSYGTEGFVTTLLPELLQEGDYDAVAVCGPPIMMERVAQMAASFGLPCEVSLERRMACGLGACLSCAVDTSSGRRKVCKDGPVFSAEEVYGHVS
;
A
#
# COMPACT_ATOMS: atom_id res chain seq x y z
N MET A 1 -14.60 -12.42 4.17
CA MET A 1 -14.03 -12.58 5.52
C MET A 1 -14.77 -11.66 6.48
N PRO A 2 -14.93 -12.03 7.76
CA PRO A 2 -15.59 -11.16 8.73
C PRO A 2 -14.70 -9.93 8.97
N LYS A 3 -15.33 -8.77 8.94
CA LYS A 3 -14.72 -7.49 9.37
C LYS A 3 -14.88 -7.42 10.89
N VAL A 4 -13.80 -7.14 11.59
CA VAL A 4 -13.81 -7.06 13.06
C VAL A 4 -13.38 -5.69 13.53
N CYS A 5 -13.90 -5.27 14.67
CA CYS A 5 -13.36 -4.14 15.41
C CYS A 5 -12.61 -4.72 16.60
N GLU A 6 -11.31 -4.51 16.65
CA GLU A 6 -10.40 -5.11 17.62
C GLU A 6 -9.67 -4.01 18.40
N GLU A 7 -9.59 -4.20 19.71
CA GLU A 7 -8.79 -3.34 20.57
C GLU A 7 -7.34 -3.80 20.51
N ALA A 8 -6.54 -3.12 19.67
CA ALA A 8 -5.17 -3.47 19.37
C ALA A 8 -4.19 -2.73 20.29
N ARG A 9 -3.25 -3.46 20.90
CA ARG A 9 -2.22 -2.86 21.73
C ARG A 9 -1.04 -2.41 20.86
N VAL A 10 -0.56 -1.19 21.06
CA VAL A 10 0.68 -0.68 20.48
C VAL A 10 1.86 -1.48 21.07
N LEU A 11 2.58 -2.19 20.21
CA LEU A 11 3.77 -2.93 20.61
C LEU A 11 5.00 -2.04 20.53
N HIS A 12 5.18 -1.39 19.41
CA HIS A 12 6.21 -0.37 19.22
C HIS A 12 5.86 0.55 18.06
N GLN A 13 6.45 1.73 18.09
CA GLN A 13 6.37 2.71 17.02
C GLN A 13 7.73 3.38 16.87
N ARG A 14 8.20 3.55 15.63
CA ARG A 14 9.46 4.21 15.31
C ARG A 14 9.30 5.09 14.08
N SER A 15 10.22 6.05 13.90
CA SER A 15 10.25 6.91 12.71
C SER A 15 11.42 6.48 11.82
N PRO A 16 11.16 5.80 10.69
CA PRO A 16 12.21 5.39 9.74
C PRO A 16 12.78 6.59 8.95
N MET A 17 12.00 7.65 8.82
CA MET A 17 12.40 8.92 8.22
C MET A 17 11.52 10.05 8.77
N ALA A 18 11.96 11.30 8.62
CA ALA A 18 11.21 12.45 9.08
C ALA A 18 9.77 12.46 8.54
N GLY A 19 8.80 12.47 9.45
CA GLY A 19 7.37 12.51 9.17
C GLY A 19 6.76 11.19 8.73
N ALA A 20 7.50 10.08 8.66
CA ALA A 20 6.97 8.73 8.48
C ALA A 20 7.09 7.91 9.77
N TYR A 21 6.13 7.04 10.01
CA TYR A 21 6.05 6.19 11.20
C TYR A 21 5.79 4.74 10.79
N ASP A 22 6.40 3.84 11.55
CA ASP A 22 6.32 2.40 11.44
C ASP A 22 5.75 1.88 12.77
N LEU A 23 4.48 1.52 12.75
CA LEU A 23 3.66 1.14 13.90
C LEU A 23 3.33 -0.35 13.85
N THR A 24 3.68 -1.08 14.90
CA THR A 24 3.28 -2.47 15.07
C THR A 24 2.23 -2.58 16.18
N LEU A 25 1.14 -3.26 15.84
CA LEU A 25 -0.01 -3.48 16.71
C LEU A 25 -0.23 -4.97 16.95
N SER A 26 -0.55 -5.35 18.18
CA SER A 26 -1.11 -6.68 18.49
C SER A 26 -2.59 -6.67 18.13
N ALA A 27 -2.94 -7.32 17.02
CA ALA A 27 -4.29 -7.43 16.46
C ALA A 27 -4.50 -8.83 15.85
N PRO A 28 -4.57 -9.88 16.69
CA PRO A 28 -4.47 -11.28 16.25
C PRO A 28 -5.59 -11.72 15.30
N THR A 29 -6.79 -11.18 15.42
CA THR A 29 -7.90 -11.54 14.53
C THR A 29 -7.69 -10.95 13.12
N ILE A 30 -7.24 -9.70 13.05
CA ILE A 30 -6.91 -9.03 11.79
C ILE A 30 -5.69 -9.70 11.16
N ALA A 31 -4.62 -9.94 11.93
CA ALA A 31 -3.37 -10.54 11.45
C ALA A 31 -3.58 -11.88 10.74
N ARG A 32 -4.44 -12.75 11.29
CA ARG A 32 -4.74 -14.06 10.70
C ARG A 32 -5.57 -14.01 9.42
N SER A 33 -6.31 -12.93 9.21
CA SER A 33 -7.29 -12.84 8.10
C SER A 33 -6.94 -11.83 7.03
N ALA A 34 -6.01 -10.91 7.28
CA ALA A 34 -5.62 -9.90 6.32
C ALA A 34 -4.88 -10.50 5.10
N ARG A 35 -5.05 -9.84 3.96
CA ARG A 35 -4.42 -10.19 2.68
C ARG A 35 -3.69 -8.99 2.10
N PRO A 36 -2.63 -9.20 1.29
CA PRO A 36 -1.91 -8.14 0.61
C PRO A 36 -2.83 -7.15 -0.12
N GLY A 37 -2.60 -5.86 0.08
CA GLY A 37 -3.41 -4.79 -0.52
C GLY A 37 -4.58 -4.33 0.34
N GLN A 38 -4.96 -5.06 1.39
CA GLN A 38 -6.00 -4.63 2.34
C GLN A 38 -5.48 -3.56 3.30
N PHE A 39 -6.42 -2.87 3.94
CA PHE A 39 -6.16 -1.79 4.89
C PHE A 39 -6.98 -1.96 6.17
N VAL A 40 -6.72 -1.11 7.13
CA VAL A 40 -7.47 -0.97 8.38
C VAL A 40 -7.88 0.48 8.61
N GLU A 41 -8.98 0.67 9.33
CA GLU A 41 -9.41 1.98 9.84
C GLU A 41 -8.99 2.09 11.32
N VAL A 42 -7.98 2.91 11.59
CA VAL A 42 -7.39 3.09 12.93
C VAL A 42 -8.07 4.27 13.63
N ALA A 43 -8.57 4.06 14.83
CA ALA A 43 -9.08 5.14 15.67
C ALA A 43 -7.94 6.09 16.06
N VAL A 44 -8.27 7.38 16.15
CA VAL A 44 -7.28 8.38 16.61
C VAL A 44 -7.28 8.38 18.13
N PRO A 45 -6.10 8.18 18.78
CA PRO A 45 -5.99 8.17 20.23
C PRO A 45 -6.48 9.48 20.87
N HIS A 46 -6.80 9.40 22.14
CA HIS A 46 -7.14 10.55 23.00
C HIS A 46 -8.34 11.39 22.51
N GLY A 47 -9.25 10.81 21.71
CA GLY A 47 -10.46 11.51 21.26
C GLY A 47 -10.22 12.69 20.31
N GLY A 48 -9.03 12.74 19.70
CA GLY A 48 -8.58 13.89 18.93
C GLY A 48 -9.19 14.03 17.53
N ALA A 49 -9.94 13.05 17.05
CA ALA A 49 -10.63 13.11 15.76
C ALA A 49 -11.83 12.16 15.70
N LEU A 50 -12.92 12.63 15.08
CA LEU A 50 -14.14 11.86 14.93
C LEU A 50 -13.97 10.65 14.00
N LEU A 51 -13.25 10.84 12.88
CA LEU A 51 -13.06 9.79 11.89
C LEU A 51 -11.79 8.99 12.17
N ARG A 52 -11.85 7.70 11.86
CA ARG A 52 -10.68 6.81 11.82
C ARG A 52 -9.75 7.18 10.66
N ARG A 53 -8.56 6.62 10.65
CA ARG A 53 -7.55 6.78 9.59
C ARG A 53 -7.40 5.49 8.81
N PRO A 54 -7.71 5.49 7.48
CA PRO A 54 -7.43 4.35 6.63
C PRO A 54 -5.91 4.22 6.44
N LEU A 55 -5.36 3.11 6.86
CA LEU A 55 -3.94 2.80 6.73
C LEU A 55 -3.76 1.43 6.08
N GLY A 56 -2.96 1.36 5.03
CA GLY A 56 -2.58 0.11 4.38
C GLY A 56 -1.81 -0.79 5.35
N ILE A 57 -2.07 -2.08 5.30
CA ILE A 57 -1.29 -3.07 6.05
C ILE A 57 0.02 -3.31 5.29
N ALA A 58 1.15 -3.10 5.97
CA ALA A 58 2.48 -3.30 5.43
C ALA A 58 2.97 -4.75 5.55
N GLU A 59 2.63 -5.39 6.65
CA GLU A 59 2.95 -6.80 6.95
C GLU A 59 2.01 -7.35 8.01
N THR A 60 1.94 -8.68 8.09
CA THR A 60 1.26 -9.39 9.18
C THR A 60 2.10 -10.56 9.66
N SER A 61 2.02 -10.86 10.95
CA SER A 61 2.47 -12.12 11.51
C SER A 61 1.27 -12.82 12.13
N ALA A 62 0.73 -13.84 11.45
CA ALA A 62 -0.41 -14.61 11.96
C ALA A 62 -0.06 -15.38 13.24
N GLU A 63 1.19 -15.82 13.39
CA GLU A 63 1.71 -16.54 14.55
C GLU A 63 1.84 -15.61 15.76
N ALA A 64 2.47 -14.45 15.60
CA ALA A 64 2.62 -13.45 16.66
C ALA A 64 1.31 -12.66 16.90
N GLY A 65 0.35 -12.72 15.99
CA GLY A 65 -0.88 -11.94 16.06
C GLY A 65 -0.66 -10.44 15.83
N GLU A 66 0.28 -10.08 14.95
CA GLU A 66 0.74 -8.72 14.76
C GLU A 66 0.40 -8.20 13.36
N ILE A 67 0.06 -6.91 13.28
CA ILE A 67 -0.02 -6.14 12.05
C ILE A 67 0.95 -4.98 12.10
N ARG A 68 1.55 -4.67 10.94
CA ARG A 68 2.47 -3.54 10.77
C ARG A 68 1.86 -2.52 9.83
N LEU A 69 1.87 -1.27 10.25
CA LEU A 69 1.34 -0.13 9.50
C LEU A 69 2.46 0.89 9.31
N ILE A 70 2.74 1.26 8.06
CA ILE A 70 3.70 2.31 7.76
C ILE A 70 2.93 3.47 7.15
N TYR A 71 3.05 4.67 7.75
CA TYR A 71 2.27 5.82 7.35
C TYR A 71 3.06 7.13 7.47
N ARG A 72 2.59 8.16 6.78
CA ARG A 72 3.12 9.53 6.88
C ARG A 72 2.17 10.41 7.68
N VAL A 73 2.75 11.31 8.47
CA VAL A 73 2.00 12.38 9.13
C VAL A 73 1.60 13.41 8.08
N VAL A 74 0.28 13.54 7.87
CA VAL A 74 -0.30 14.45 6.87
C VAL A 74 -1.34 15.40 7.48
N GLY A 75 -1.52 15.34 8.80
CA GLY A 75 -2.44 16.22 9.54
C GLY A 75 -2.79 15.68 10.91
N ARG A 76 -3.66 16.39 11.61
CA ARG A 76 -3.96 16.21 13.03
C ARG A 76 -4.19 14.76 13.48
N GLY A 77 -4.91 13.96 12.72
CA GLY A 77 -5.20 12.57 13.13
C GLY A 77 -3.97 11.68 13.09
N THR A 78 -3.10 11.83 12.09
CA THR A 78 -1.84 11.10 12.01
C THR A 78 -0.77 11.66 12.94
N GLU A 79 -0.82 12.95 13.30
CA GLU A 79 0.01 13.54 14.37
C GLU A 79 -0.30 12.91 15.73
N LEU A 80 -1.58 12.80 16.07
CA LEU A 80 -2.01 12.17 17.32
C LEU A 80 -1.69 10.67 17.34
N LEU A 81 -1.83 9.98 16.21
CA LEU A 81 -1.43 8.58 16.11
C LEU A 81 0.09 8.40 16.27
N ALA A 82 0.87 9.36 15.75
CA ALA A 82 2.33 9.37 15.88
C ALA A 82 2.82 9.60 17.32
N ALA A 83 1.96 10.12 18.19
CA ALA A 83 2.22 10.33 19.61
C ALA A 83 1.79 9.14 20.49
N ALA A 84 1.27 8.05 19.91
CA ALA A 84 0.85 6.89 20.68
C ALA A 84 2.07 6.13 21.24
N ASP A 85 2.02 5.82 22.53
CA ASP A 85 3.08 5.14 23.24
C ASP A 85 2.89 3.61 23.23
N ALA A 86 3.99 2.87 23.36
CA ALA A 86 3.95 1.43 23.53
C ALA A 86 3.14 1.05 24.78
N GLY A 87 2.27 0.07 24.63
CA GLY A 87 1.33 -0.38 25.67
C GLY A 87 -0.06 0.25 25.59
N GLU A 88 -0.23 1.36 24.89
CA GLU A 88 -1.55 1.94 24.65
C GLU A 88 -2.45 1.01 23.81
N THR A 89 -3.76 1.18 23.97
CA THR A 89 -4.76 0.43 23.19
C THR A 89 -5.45 1.36 22.20
N ILE A 90 -5.52 0.91 20.95
CA ILE A 90 -6.13 1.63 19.84
C ILE A 90 -7.16 0.73 19.17
N SER A 91 -8.37 1.23 18.98
CA SER A 91 -9.42 0.49 18.28
C SER A 91 -9.14 0.47 16.77
N VAL A 92 -9.09 -0.74 16.19
CA VAL A 92 -8.80 -0.99 14.78
C VAL A 92 -9.93 -1.77 14.14
N LEU A 93 -10.47 -1.26 13.04
CA LEU A 93 -11.49 -1.92 12.24
C LEU A 93 -10.87 -2.50 10.98
N GLY A 94 -10.98 -3.81 10.78
CA GLY A 94 -10.40 -4.49 9.62
C GLY A 94 -10.50 -6.01 9.64
N PRO A 95 -9.84 -6.69 8.70
CA PRO A 95 -9.26 -6.10 7.47
C PRO A 95 -10.35 -5.63 6.51
N LEU A 96 -10.07 -4.60 5.73
CA LEU A 96 -11.03 -3.95 4.84
C LEU A 96 -10.59 -4.02 3.38
N GLY A 97 -11.58 -4.01 2.49
CA GLY A 97 -11.38 -4.00 1.04
C GLY A 97 -10.93 -5.33 0.45
N HIS A 98 -10.62 -5.29 -0.85
CA HIS A 98 -10.08 -6.38 -1.63
C HIS A 98 -8.58 -6.20 -1.85
N GLY A 99 -7.83 -7.28 -1.77
CA GLY A 99 -6.38 -7.28 -1.96
C GLY A 99 -5.96 -7.61 -3.38
N PHE A 100 -4.63 -7.63 -3.58
CA PHE A 100 -3.98 -8.02 -4.83
C PHE A 100 -4.16 -9.51 -5.14
N ASN A 101 -4.11 -9.84 -6.42
CA ASN A 101 -3.96 -11.21 -6.88
C ASN A 101 -2.50 -11.67 -6.69
N VAL A 102 -2.29 -12.57 -5.76
CA VAL A 102 -0.96 -13.11 -5.44
C VAL A 102 -0.63 -14.41 -6.18
N THR A 103 -1.39 -14.77 -7.23
CA THR A 103 -1.19 -16.03 -7.97
C THR A 103 -0.27 -15.89 -9.18
N TYR A 104 0.16 -14.70 -9.51
CA TYR A 104 1.15 -14.43 -10.54
C TYR A 104 2.48 -15.15 -10.23
N ARG A 105 3.24 -15.51 -11.26
CA ARG A 105 4.50 -16.22 -11.08
C ARG A 105 5.66 -15.29 -10.70
N HIS A 106 5.79 -14.16 -11.40
CA HIS A 106 6.84 -13.17 -11.20
C HIS A 106 6.31 -11.75 -11.45
N PRO A 107 5.48 -11.19 -10.57
CA PRO A 107 4.97 -9.84 -10.73
C PRO A 107 6.03 -8.77 -10.44
N LEU A 108 5.97 -7.65 -11.17
CA LEU A 108 6.72 -6.44 -10.87
C LEU A 108 5.86 -5.50 -10.01
N LEU A 109 6.32 -5.20 -8.82
CA LEU A 109 5.69 -4.26 -7.89
C LEU A 109 6.26 -2.86 -8.14
N VAL A 110 5.42 -1.89 -8.50
CA VAL A 110 5.87 -0.52 -8.81
C VAL A 110 5.27 0.44 -7.79
N GLY A 111 6.11 1.11 -7.01
CA GLY A 111 5.64 1.97 -5.92
C GLY A 111 6.33 3.31 -5.83
N GLY A 112 5.58 4.32 -5.35
CA GLY A 112 6.11 5.64 -5.05
C GLY A 112 5.69 6.13 -3.66
N GLY A 113 6.67 6.58 -2.87
CA GLY A 113 6.42 7.11 -1.53
C GLY A 113 5.70 6.10 -0.62
N MET A 114 4.58 6.52 -0.01
CA MET A 114 3.81 5.65 0.90
C MET A 114 3.02 4.55 0.17
N GLY A 115 2.87 4.64 -1.16
CA GLY A 115 2.29 3.56 -1.96
C GLY A 115 3.07 2.24 -1.91
N LEU A 116 4.30 2.26 -1.44
CA LEU A 116 5.09 1.06 -1.17
C LEU A 116 4.56 0.22 0.01
N THR A 117 3.75 0.81 0.91
CA THR A 117 3.18 0.11 2.08
C THR A 117 2.40 -1.17 1.70
N PRO A 118 1.32 -1.11 0.87
CA PRO A 118 0.57 -2.32 0.52
C PRO A 118 1.36 -3.28 -0.37
N LEU A 119 2.36 -2.79 -1.11
CA LEU A 119 3.23 -3.61 -1.94
C LEU A 119 4.26 -4.39 -1.12
N LEU A 120 4.67 -3.88 0.06
CA LEU A 120 5.53 -4.63 0.99
C LEU A 120 4.82 -5.89 1.49
N PHE A 121 3.54 -5.78 1.86
CA PHE A 121 2.76 -6.96 2.25
C PHE A 121 2.62 -7.96 1.08
N PHE A 122 2.44 -7.44 -0.15
CA PHE A 122 2.43 -8.28 -1.34
C PHE A 122 3.77 -9.03 -1.47
N ALA A 123 4.89 -8.33 -1.41
CA ALA A 123 6.23 -8.92 -1.53
C ALA A 123 6.47 -10.01 -0.48
N ALA A 124 6.15 -9.73 0.79
CA ALA A 124 6.31 -10.68 1.89
C ALA A 124 5.46 -11.94 1.73
N ALA A 125 4.23 -11.80 1.24
CA ALA A 125 3.33 -12.94 1.03
C ALA A 125 3.65 -13.75 -0.23
N HIS A 126 4.21 -13.12 -1.26
CA HIS A 126 4.48 -13.74 -2.57
C HIS A 126 5.86 -14.41 -2.63
N GLY A 127 6.92 -13.74 -2.16
CA GLY A 127 8.31 -14.26 -2.07
C GLY A 127 9.05 -14.41 -3.41
N SER A 128 8.42 -14.09 -4.55
CA SER A 128 9.02 -14.24 -5.89
C SER A 128 8.81 -13.03 -6.80
N SER A 129 8.33 -11.90 -6.26
CA SER A 129 8.18 -10.63 -6.97
C SER A 129 9.51 -9.89 -7.11
N SER A 130 9.55 -8.89 -7.99
CA SER A 130 10.58 -7.83 -8.00
C SER A 130 9.91 -6.50 -7.68
N VAL A 131 10.68 -5.51 -7.22
CA VAL A 131 10.15 -4.19 -6.91
C VAL A 131 10.90 -3.09 -7.65
N LEU A 132 10.16 -2.13 -8.20
CA LEU A 132 10.64 -0.85 -8.69
C LEU A 132 10.09 0.25 -7.79
N MET A 133 10.96 0.92 -7.06
CA MET A 133 10.59 1.99 -6.14
C MET A 133 11.06 3.35 -6.62
N GLY A 134 10.18 4.35 -6.50
CA GLY A 134 10.49 5.74 -6.82
C GLY A 134 10.44 6.64 -5.59
N GLY A 135 11.35 7.57 -5.52
CA GLY A 135 11.41 8.61 -4.50
C GLY A 135 11.99 9.91 -5.06
N ARG A 136 11.85 11.01 -4.33
CA ARG A 136 12.48 12.26 -4.74
C ARG A 136 13.99 12.24 -4.52
N THR A 137 14.41 11.59 -3.44
CA THR A 137 15.81 11.49 -3.02
C THR A 137 16.08 10.13 -2.38
N ARG A 138 17.35 9.78 -2.22
CA ARG A 138 17.80 8.59 -1.47
C ARG A 138 17.13 8.46 -0.11
N ALA A 139 16.93 9.56 0.62
CA ALA A 139 16.35 9.54 1.96
C ALA A 139 14.90 9.02 2.00
N GLU A 140 14.17 9.11 0.89
CA GLU A 140 12.80 8.58 0.78
C GLU A 140 12.77 7.08 0.48
N LEU A 141 13.89 6.44 0.19
CA LEU A 141 14.00 5.03 -0.18
C LEU A 141 14.40 4.11 0.98
N PHE A 142 13.99 4.43 2.23
CA PHE A 142 14.17 3.54 3.38
C PHE A 142 13.48 2.17 3.20
N TRP A 143 12.59 2.08 2.24
CA TRP A 143 11.86 0.87 1.83
C TRP A 143 12.77 -0.26 1.35
N GLU A 144 13.91 0.06 0.77
CA GLU A 144 14.82 -0.92 0.17
C GLU A 144 15.19 -2.04 1.14
N GLU A 145 15.55 -1.67 2.38
CA GLU A 145 15.90 -2.64 3.42
C GLU A 145 14.72 -3.54 3.81
N LEU A 146 13.50 -2.99 3.73
CA LEU A 146 12.27 -3.73 4.04
C LEU A 146 11.89 -4.71 2.93
N PHE A 147 12.07 -4.32 1.66
CA PHE A 147 11.74 -5.18 0.52
C PHE A 147 12.78 -6.26 0.25
N ARG A 148 14.05 -5.97 0.46
CA ARG A 148 15.18 -6.85 0.10
C ARG A 148 15.03 -8.31 0.56
N PRO A 149 14.51 -8.64 1.75
CA PRO A 149 14.30 -10.02 2.19
C PRO A 149 13.20 -10.79 1.42
N HIS A 150 12.31 -10.07 0.71
CA HIS A 150 11.06 -10.61 0.18
C HIS A 150 10.98 -10.63 -1.35
N VAL A 151 11.97 -10.05 -2.05
CA VAL A 151 11.93 -9.90 -3.51
C VAL A 151 13.18 -10.47 -4.17
N ARG A 152 13.04 -10.84 -5.46
CA ARG A 152 14.18 -11.30 -6.28
C ARG A 152 15.12 -10.16 -6.64
N ALA A 153 14.57 -8.99 -6.95
CA ALA A 153 15.32 -7.81 -7.35
C ALA A 153 14.69 -6.54 -6.79
N VAL A 154 15.54 -5.57 -6.48
CA VAL A 154 15.15 -4.22 -6.08
C VAL A 154 15.73 -3.25 -7.11
N HIS A 155 14.84 -2.51 -7.76
CA HIS A 155 15.17 -1.41 -8.68
C HIS A 155 14.72 -0.10 -8.04
N ALA A 156 15.49 0.96 -8.24
CA ALA A 156 15.20 2.25 -7.64
C ALA A 156 15.43 3.40 -8.62
N THR A 157 14.57 4.40 -8.52
CA THR A 157 14.76 5.70 -9.20
C THR A 157 14.61 6.83 -8.19
N THR A 158 15.39 7.90 -8.39
CA THR A 158 15.24 9.14 -7.63
C THR A 158 15.17 10.33 -8.58
N ASP A 159 14.29 11.29 -8.27
CA ASP A 159 14.10 12.47 -9.12
C ASP A 159 15.41 13.27 -9.27
N ASP A 160 16.24 13.29 -8.22
CA ASP A 160 17.49 14.04 -8.13
C ASP A 160 18.75 13.21 -8.51
N GLY A 161 18.60 11.94 -8.89
CA GLY A 161 19.71 11.05 -9.22
C GLY A 161 20.59 10.65 -8.02
N SER A 162 20.19 10.96 -6.79
CA SER A 162 21.00 10.65 -5.60
C SER A 162 21.10 9.15 -5.28
N TYR A 163 20.25 8.33 -5.92
CA TYR A 163 20.31 6.87 -5.83
C TYR A 163 19.56 6.19 -6.98
N GLY A 164 20.10 5.06 -7.47
CA GLY A 164 19.51 4.32 -8.59
C GLY A 164 19.56 5.08 -9.91
N THR A 165 18.56 4.91 -10.73
CA THR A 165 18.42 5.65 -12.00
C THR A 165 17.80 7.02 -11.72
N GLU A 166 18.37 8.08 -12.30
CA GLU A 166 17.80 9.44 -12.23
C GLU A 166 16.46 9.49 -12.98
N GLY A 167 15.43 10.04 -12.33
CA GLY A 167 14.11 10.26 -12.90
C GLY A 167 13.01 9.46 -12.19
N PHE A 168 11.87 9.35 -12.85
CA PHE A 168 10.68 8.68 -12.34
C PHE A 168 10.73 7.16 -12.58
N VAL A 169 9.89 6.40 -11.88
CA VAL A 169 9.74 4.94 -12.14
C VAL A 169 9.43 4.66 -13.62
N THR A 170 8.72 5.55 -14.29
CA THR A 170 8.40 5.45 -15.72
C THR A 170 9.61 5.61 -16.65
N THR A 171 10.73 6.09 -16.16
CA THR A 171 12.00 6.16 -16.91
C THR A 171 12.64 4.78 -17.06
N LEU A 172 12.65 4.00 -15.98
CA LEU A 172 13.28 2.67 -15.95
C LEU A 172 12.30 1.54 -16.32
N LEU A 173 11.00 1.74 -16.11
CA LEU A 173 9.98 0.70 -16.29
C LEU A 173 9.99 0.03 -17.67
N PRO A 174 10.10 0.74 -18.83
CA PRO A 174 10.10 0.10 -20.14
C PRO A 174 11.25 -0.89 -20.33
N GLU A 175 12.44 -0.55 -19.86
CA GLU A 175 13.62 -1.44 -19.91
C GLU A 175 13.35 -2.71 -19.09
N LEU A 176 12.87 -2.55 -17.85
CA LEU A 176 12.53 -3.70 -16.99
C LEU A 176 11.47 -4.61 -17.61
N LEU A 177 10.42 -4.04 -18.21
CA LEU A 177 9.36 -4.82 -18.85
C LEU A 177 9.83 -5.53 -20.13
N GLN A 178 10.80 -4.96 -20.84
CA GLN A 178 11.36 -5.56 -22.04
C GLN A 178 12.34 -6.68 -21.74
N GLU A 179 13.17 -6.52 -20.71
CA GLU A 179 14.25 -7.46 -20.37
C GLU A 179 13.82 -8.53 -19.35
N GLY A 180 12.81 -8.22 -18.52
CA GLY A 180 12.32 -9.10 -17.47
C GLY A 180 11.30 -10.13 -17.94
N ASP A 181 11.18 -11.21 -17.19
CA ASP A 181 10.18 -12.27 -17.36
C ASP A 181 8.92 -12.03 -16.50
N TYR A 182 8.51 -10.77 -16.38
CA TYR A 182 7.35 -10.39 -15.58
C TYR A 182 6.05 -10.84 -16.23
N ASP A 183 5.11 -11.34 -15.43
CA ASP A 183 3.79 -11.79 -15.88
C ASP A 183 2.63 -10.92 -15.39
N ALA A 184 2.92 -9.92 -14.56
CA ALA A 184 1.96 -8.90 -14.12
C ALA A 184 2.66 -7.67 -13.53
N VAL A 185 1.92 -6.57 -13.42
CA VAL A 185 2.35 -5.37 -12.71
C VAL A 185 1.35 -5.06 -11.60
N ALA A 186 1.84 -4.76 -10.39
CA ALA A 186 1.03 -4.21 -9.30
C ALA A 186 1.58 -2.84 -8.92
N VAL A 187 0.73 -1.81 -8.94
CA VAL A 187 1.19 -0.44 -8.72
C VAL A 187 0.40 0.28 -7.65
N CYS A 188 1.11 1.06 -6.82
CA CYS A 188 0.51 1.97 -5.85
C CYS A 188 1.38 3.23 -5.66
N GLY A 189 0.73 4.40 -5.64
CA GLY A 189 1.41 5.69 -5.46
C GLY A 189 0.61 6.86 -6.04
N PRO A 190 1.29 7.94 -6.45
CA PRO A 190 0.62 9.09 -7.05
C PRO A 190 -0.26 8.72 -8.25
N PRO A 191 -1.47 9.31 -8.40
CA PRO A 191 -2.42 8.92 -9.46
C PRO A 191 -1.83 8.95 -10.87
N ILE A 192 -1.09 10.01 -11.20
CA ILE A 192 -0.45 10.14 -12.53
C ILE A 192 0.63 9.06 -12.77
N MET A 193 1.33 8.64 -11.71
CA MET A 193 2.30 7.55 -11.80
C MET A 193 1.59 6.22 -12.09
N MET A 194 0.53 5.91 -11.34
CA MET A 194 -0.24 4.68 -11.52
C MET A 194 -0.83 4.58 -12.92
N GLU A 195 -1.42 5.67 -13.43
CA GLU A 195 -1.97 5.71 -14.78
C GLU A 195 -0.91 5.44 -15.85
N ARG A 196 0.25 6.10 -15.77
CA ARG A 196 1.34 5.88 -16.73
C ARG A 196 1.93 4.47 -16.65
N VAL A 197 2.10 3.94 -15.45
CA VAL A 197 2.55 2.55 -15.25
C VAL A 197 1.54 1.57 -15.87
N ALA A 198 0.25 1.80 -15.66
CA ALA A 198 -0.81 0.97 -16.24
C ALA A 198 -0.79 1.00 -17.78
N GLN A 199 -0.62 2.19 -18.39
CA GLN A 199 -0.49 2.35 -19.84
C GLN A 199 0.72 1.59 -20.38
N MET A 200 1.87 1.69 -19.71
CA MET A 200 3.07 0.95 -20.09
C MET A 200 2.87 -0.56 -19.98
N ALA A 201 2.33 -1.06 -18.85
CA ALA A 201 2.04 -2.48 -18.68
C ALA A 201 1.13 -3.01 -19.80
N ALA A 202 0.08 -2.27 -20.16
CA ALA A 202 -0.82 -2.63 -21.25
C ALA A 202 -0.10 -2.69 -22.61
N SER A 203 0.83 -1.78 -22.90
CA SER A 203 1.61 -1.80 -24.15
C SER A 203 2.52 -3.02 -24.27
N PHE A 204 2.87 -3.65 -23.14
CA PHE A 204 3.58 -4.94 -23.10
C PHE A 204 2.65 -6.15 -22.96
N GLY A 205 1.32 -5.94 -23.01
CA GLY A 205 0.33 -7.01 -22.85
C GLY A 205 0.26 -7.62 -21.45
N LEU A 206 0.72 -6.91 -20.43
CA LEU A 206 0.74 -7.38 -19.06
C LEU A 206 -0.49 -6.91 -18.27
N PRO A 207 -1.16 -7.80 -17.52
CA PRO A 207 -2.19 -7.39 -16.57
C PRO A 207 -1.61 -6.46 -15.53
N CYS A 208 -2.35 -5.41 -15.17
CA CYS A 208 -1.94 -4.43 -14.17
C CYS A 208 -3.02 -4.24 -13.13
N GLU A 209 -2.65 -4.33 -11.86
CA GLU A 209 -3.50 -4.01 -10.72
C GLU A 209 -3.04 -2.70 -10.07
N VAL A 210 -4.00 -1.83 -9.74
CA VAL A 210 -3.76 -0.52 -9.12
C VAL A 210 -4.40 -0.46 -7.74
N SER A 211 -3.67 0.00 -6.75
CA SER A 211 -4.21 0.22 -5.40
C SER A 211 -4.51 1.71 -5.20
N LEU A 212 -5.81 2.03 -5.13
CA LEU A 212 -6.28 3.41 -5.04
C LEU A 212 -6.32 3.90 -3.60
N GLU A 213 -5.90 5.15 -3.41
CA GLU A 213 -6.07 5.89 -2.17
C GLU A 213 -7.22 6.90 -2.29
N ARG A 214 -8.10 6.94 -1.28
CA ARG A 214 -9.20 7.91 -1.18
C ARG A 214 -9.42 8.29 0.28
N ARG A 215 -9.94 9.50 0.49
CA ARG A 215 -10.45 9.89 1.80
C ARG A 215 -11.62 9.00 2.17
N MET A 216 -11.61 8.47 3.39
CA MET A 216 -12.64 7.58 3.89
C MET A 216 -13.24 8.11 5.17
N ALA A 217 -14.53 7.84 5.36
CA ALA A 217 -15.21 8.14 6.61
C ALA A 217 -15.65 6.86 7.33
N CYS A 218 -16.27 5.89 6.64
CA CYS A 218 -16.79 4.70 7.28
C CYS A 218 -15.96 3.43 7.06
N GLY A 219 -15.14 3.35 6.01
CA GLY A 219 -14.41 2.15 5.63
C GLY A 219 -15.26 0.93 5.20
N LEU A 220 -16.59 1.04 5.25
CA LEU A 220 -17.55 -0.08 5.12
C LEU A 220 -18.43 -0.03 3.86
N GLY A 221 -18.27 1.02 3.04
CA GLY A 221 -19.07 1.19 1.82
C GLY A 221 -20.43 1.87 2.01
N ALA A 222 -20.74 2.43 3.17
CA ALA A 222 -22.03 3.04 3.46
C ALA A 222 -22.11 4.52 3.10
N CYS A 223 -21.05 5.33 3.35
CA CYS A 223 -21.10 6.79 3.29
C CYS A 223 -20.76 7.40 1.93
N LEU A 224 -20.29 6.62 0.96
CA LEU A 224 -19.89 7.03 -0.40
C LEU A 224 -18.71 8.03 -0.49
N SER A 225 -18.05 8.40 0.63
CA SER A 225 -16.94 9.37 0.63
C SER A 225 -15.73 8.94 -0.20
N CYS A 226 -15.54 7.62 -0.36
CA CYS A 226 -14.46 7.04 -1.16
C CYS A 226 -14.90 6.58 -2.56
N ALA A 227 -16.03 7.07 -3.06
CA ALA A 227 -16.52 6.69 -4.37
C ALA A 227 -15.58 7.17 -5.49
N VAL A 228 -15.40 6.32 -6.51
CA VAL A 228 -14.69 6.59 -7.75
C VAL A 228 -15.53 6.13 -8.91
N ASP A 229 -15.44 6.82 -10.04
CA ASP A 229 -16.07 6.40 -11.27
C ASP A 229 -15.06 5.49 -12.02
N THR A 230 -15.55 4.35 -12.53
CA THR A 230 -14.78 3.35 -13.26
C THR A 230 -15.54 2.94 -14.52
N SER A 231 -14.90 2.18 -15.41
CA SER A 231 -15.57 1.64 -16.61
C SER A 231 -16.77 0.74 -16.27
N SER A 232 -16.77 0.12 -15.08
CA SER A 232 -17.86 -0.71 -14.56
C SER A 232 -18.90 0.10 -13.74
N GLY A 233 -18.84 1.44 -13.79
CA GLY A 233 -19.70 2.35 -13.03
C GLY A 233 -19.06 2.81 -11.72
N ARG A 234 -19.88 3.39 -10.84
CA ARG A 234 -19.41 3.96 -9.57
C ARG A 234 -19.07 2.87 -8.56
N ARG A 235 -17.80 2.85 -8.12
CA ARG A 235 -17.25 1.92 -7.13
C ARG A 235 -16.88 2.64 -5.83
N LYS A 236 -16.76 1.89 -4.76
CA LYS A 236 -16.33 2.37 -3.43
C LYS A 236 -14.98 1.76 -3.08
N VAL A 237 -13.94 2.57 -3.01
CA VAL A 237 -12.57 2.11 -2.76
C VAL A 237 -12.47 1.25 -1.49
N CYS A 238 -13.20 1.61 -0.42
CA CYS A 238 -13.19 0.86 0.83
C CYS A 238 -13.88 -0.51 0.79
N LYS A 239 -14.76 -0.75 -0.20
CA LYS A 239 -15.54 -1.99 -0.30
C LYS A 239 -15.19 -2.81 -1.54
N ASP A 240 -15.15 -2.14 -2.70
CA ASP A 240 -14.98 -2.77 -4.00
C ASP A 240 -13.48 -2.82 -4.41
N GLY A 241 -12.62 -1.97 -3.77
CA GLY A 241 -11.17 -1.92 -3.83
C GLY A 241 -10.54 -2.17 -2.45
N PRO A 242 -9.38 -1.62 -2.13
CA PRO A 242 -8.65 -0.57 -2.85
C PRO A 242 -7.97 -1.03 -4.13
N VAL A 243 -7.76 -2.34 -4.32
CA VAL A 243 -7.13 -2.91 -5.49
C VAL A 243 -8.18 -3.15 -6.58
N PHE A 244 -7.90 -2.63 -7.77
CA PHE A 244 -8.71 -2.77 -8.98
C PHE A 244 -7.83 -3.19 -10.14
N SER A 245 -8.40 -3.76 -11.21
CA SER A 245 -7.67 -3.84 -12.47
C SER A 245 -7.46 -2.42 -13.02
N ALA A 246 -6.31 -2.18 -13.63
CA ALA A 246 -6.02 -0.89 -14.25
C ALA A 246 -7.02 -0.55 -15.37
N GLU A 247 -7.49 -1.55 -16.11
CA GLU A 247 -8.50 -1.42 -17.14
C GLU A 247 -9.84 -0.89 -16.56
N GLU A 248 -10.26 -1.36 -15.38
CA GLU A 248 -11.46 -0.87 -14.72
C GLU A 248 -11.36 0.60 -14.33
N VAL A 249 -10.19 1.04 -13.85
CA VAL A 249 -9.98 2.40 -13.34
C VAL A 249 -9.73 3.42 -14.44
N TYR A 250 -8.89 3.08 -15.41
CA TYR A 250 -8.44 4.02 -16.43
C TYR A 250 -9.14 3.84 -17.79
N GLY A 251 -10.05 2.90 -17.89
CA GLY A 251 -10.97 2.59 -18.98
C GLY A 251 -10.47 2.86 -20.38
N HIS A 252 -9.82 2.12 -21.11
CA HIS A 252 -9.16 2.31 -22.40
C HIS A 252 -7.66 2.61 -22.30
N VAL A 253 -6.97 1.81 -21.49
CA VAL A 253 -5.53 1.67 -21.65
C VAL A 253 -5.32 0.72 -22.84
N SER A 254 -5.62 1.23 -24.03
CA SER A 254 -5.34 0.55 -25.31
C SER A 254 -4.35 1.38 -26.12
#